data_a04acd3a887406dd84f66f83804f8aac
#
_entry.id   a04acd3a887406dd84f66f83804f8aac
#
_cell.length_a   1.000
_cell.length_b   1.000
_cell.length_c   1.000
_cell.angle_alpha   90.00
_cell.angle_beta   90.00
_cell.angle_gamma   90.00
#
_symmetry.space_group_name_H-M   'P 1'
#
loop_
_entity.id
_entity.type
_entity.pdbx_description
1 polymer ?
#
loop_
_entity_poly.entity_id
_entity_poly.type
_entity_poly.pdbx_seq_one_letter_code
_entity_poly.pdbx_strand_id
1 'polypeptide(L)'
;MAEQLAKFLETARRLPAGCGTFTFGPAFPLMSRYFFNVYNEGSRLDTEGEELPNNEAAWRQATIIAGELLRNMDGKFQPGQEWRLEVTDERRNPLYILRVYGEEI
;
A
#
# COMPACT_ATOMS: atom_id res chain seq x y z
N MET A 1 14.89 -2.73 -7.95
CA MET A 1 13.51 -2.89 -7.64
C MET A 1 13.11 -2.26 -6.35
N ALA A 2 13.79 -2.54 -5.31
CA ALA A 2 13.40 -1.97 -4.03
C ALA A 2 13.36 -0.47 -4.05
N GLU A 3 14.28 0.15 -4.72
CA GLU A 3 14.28 1.59 -4.76
C GLU A 3 13.06 2.13 -5.46
N GLN A 4 12.68 1.49 -6.54
CA GLN A 4 11.51 1.93 -7.25
C GLN A 4 10.27 1.79 -6.41
N LEU A 5 10.17 0.71 -5.69
CA LEU A 5 9.01 0.51 -4.84
C LEU A 5 8.95 1.58 -3.77
N ALA A 6 10.08 1.92 -3.23
CA ALA A 6 10.09 2.94 -2.20
C ALA A 6 9.64 4.27 -2.75
N LYS A 7 10.14 4.61 -3.93
CA LYS A 7 9.74 5.86 -4.52
C LYS A 7 8.27 5.89 -4.82
N PHE A 8 7.76 4.76 -5.27
CA PHE A 8 6.35 4.72 -5.58
C PHE A 8 5.50 4.90 -4.34
N LEU A 9 5.88 4.25 -3.26
CA LEU A 9 5.11 4.39 -2.04
C LEU A 9 5.10 5.83 -1.56
N GLU A 10 6.22 6.51 -1.71
CA GLU A 10 6.24 7.90 -1.35
C GLU A 10 5.31 8.72 -2.22
N THR A 11 5.35 8.46 -3.51
CA THR A 11 4.49 9.18 -4.42
C THR A 11 3.04 8.91 -4.12
N ALA A 12 2.70 7.68 -3.89
CA ALA A 12 1.32 7.33 -3.61
C ALA A 12 0.83 8.05 -2.37
N ARG A 13 1.71 8.17 -1.40
CA ARG A 13 1.32 8.83 -0.19
C ARG A 13 1.03 10.30 -0.41
N ARG A 14 1.65 10.87 -1.41
CA ARG A 14 1.42 12.26 -1.68
C ARG A 14 0.26 12.51 -2.60
N LEU A 15 -0.35 11.47 -3.11
CA LEU A 15 -1.42 11.67 -4.01
C LEU A 15 -2.51 12.43 -3.32
N PRO A 16 -3.07 13.24 -4.05
CA PRO A 16 -4.03 14.11 -3.53
C PRO A 16 -5.16 13.49 -2.93
N ALA A 17 -5.31 12.43 -3.19
CA ALA A 17 -6.33 11.83 -2.64
C ALA A 17 -6.43 12.31 -1.36
N GLY A 18 -5.43 12.31 -0.89
CA GLY A 18 -5.47 12.56 0.35
C GLY A 18 -6.12 13.71 0.54
N CYS A 19 -6.04 14.39 -0.17
CA CYS A 19 -6.50 15.45 0.14
C CYS A 19 -7.77 15.48 0.27
N GLY A 20 -8.18 15.18 -0.12
CA GLY A 20 -9.30 15.32 -0.07
C GLY A 20 -9.95 15.50 0.97
N THR A 21 -10.08 15.66 1.24
CA THR A 21 -10.63 15.78 2.07
C THR A 21 -10.97 16.27 3.03
N PHE A 22 -10.91 16.66 3.21
CA PHE A 22 -11.23 17.07 3.95
C PHE A 22 -11.55 17.41 4.86
N THR A 23 -11.64 17.54 5.15
CA THR A 23 -11.76 18.03 5.72
C THR A 23 -12.51 18.22 6.71
N PHE A 24 -12.92 18.33 7.17
CA PHE A 24 -13.63 18.64 8.01
C PHE A 24 -13.69 18.14 9.08
N GLY A 25 -13.65 17.99 9.30
CA GLY A 25 -13.78 17.54 10.12
C GLY A 25 -13.42 17.44 11.31
N PRO A 26 -13.64 17.76 11.91
CA PRO A 26 -13.23 17.91 12.97
C PRO A 26 -13.14 16.92 13.71
N ALA A 27 -12.93 16.53 13.64
CA ALA A 27 -12.88 15.90 14.40
C ALA A 27 -12.76 14.78 14.72
N PHE A 28 -12.50 14.25 14.56
CA PHE A 28 -12.49 13.27 14.94
C PHE A 28 -11.66 12.46 14.76
N PRO A 29 -11.22 12.22 15.21
CA PRO A 29 -10.31 11.47 15.40
C PRO A 29 -10.51 10.23 15.03
N LEU A 30 -11.14 9.89 14.41
CA LEU A 30 -11.30 8.66 14.11
C LEU A 30 -10.36 8.20 13.11
N MET A 31 -9.34 8.86 12.71
CA MET A 31 -8.34 8.37 11.81
C MET A 31 -7.38 7.47 12.54
N SER A 32 -7.00 6.40 11.90
CA SER A 32 -6.00 5.49 12.44
C SER A 32 -4.85 5.42 11.46
N ARG A 33 -3.71 5.01 11.94
CA ARG A 33 -2.54 4.92 11.08
C ARG A 33 -2.40 3.50 10.58
N TYR A 34 -2.20 3.36 9.30
CA TYR A 34 -2.06 2.06 8.67
C TYR A 34 -0.73 2.01 7.96
N PHE A 35 -0.13 0.83 7.92
CA PHE A 35 1.16 0.66 7.27
C PHE A 35 0.99 -0.32 6.11
N PHE A 36 1.69 -0.04 5.02
CA PHE A 36 1.59 -0.84 3.82
C PHE A 36 2.97 -1.40 3.51
N ASN A 37 3.17 -2.67 3.78
CA ASN A 37 4.47 -3.31 3.63
C ASN A 37 4.48 -4.16 2.37
N VAL A 38 5.54 -4.05 1.58
CA VAL A 38 5.64 -4.77 0.33
C VAL A 38 6.72 -5.82 0.44
N TYR A 39 6.38 -7.04 0.05
CA TYR A 39 7.32 -8.15 0.06
C TYR A 39 7.47 -8.68 -1.36
N ASN A 40 8.69 -8.58 -1.90
CA ASN A 40 8.95 -9.07 -3.24
C ASN A 40 10.40 -9.47 -3.14
N GLU A 41 11.04 -10.18 -3.52
CA GLU A 41 12.42 -10.57 -3.40
C GLU A 41 13.09 -10.08 -2.14
N GLY A 42 12.54 -9.16 -1.47
CA GLY A 42 13.02 -8.66 -0.21
C GLY A 42 11.83 -8.04 0.45
N SER A 43 12.03 -7.34 1.52
CA SER A 43 10.91 -6.71 2.17
C SER A 43 11.12 -5.21 2.22
N ARG A 44 10.03 -4.49 2.11
CA ARG A 44 10.05 -3.06 2.18
C ARG A 44 9.02 -2.66 3.19
N LEU A 45 9.43 -2.36 4.38
CA LEU A 45 8.49 -2.04 5.44
C LEU A 45 8.19 -0.55 5.43
N ASP A 46 6.92 -0.24 5.56
CA ASP A 46 6.48 1.13 5.60
C ASP A 46 6.74 1.65 7.00
N THR A 47 7.51 2.71 7.10
CA THR A 47 7.81 3.26 8.40
C THR A 47 7.02 4.51 8.71
N GLU A 48 6.30 5.05 7.75
CA GLU A 48 5.55 6.28 7.98
C GLU A 48 4.06 6.06 8.13
N GLY A 49 3.54 5.17 7.35
CA GLY A 49 2.13 4.90 7.43
C GLY A 49 1.28 5.99 6.84
N GLU A 50 -0.01 5.77 6.88
CA GLU A 50 -0.97 6.73 6.35
C GLU A 50 -2.19 6.73 7.24
N GLU A 51 -2.72 7.89 7.54
CA GLU A 51 -3.90 7.97 8.38
C GLU A 51 -5.14 7.85 7.53
N LEU A 52 -6.00 6.91 7.87
CA LEU A 52 -7.22 6.65 7.12
C LEU A 52 -8.34 6.42 8.11
N PRO A 53 -9.57 6.63 7.67
CA PRO A 53 -10.69 6.58 8.60
C PRO A 53 -11.08 5.19 9.09
N ASN A 54 -10.86 4.18 8.28
CA ASN A 54 -11.28 2.84 8.72
C ASN A 54 -10.58 1.78 7.87
N ASN A 55 -10.87 0.53 8.18
CA ASN A 55 -10.21 -0.57 7.49
C ASN A 55 -10.59 -0.64 6.02
N GLU A 56 -11.81 -0.28 5.70
CA GLU A 56 -12.21 -0.30 4.30
C GLU A 56 -11.40 0.68 3.48
N ALA A 57 -11.14 1.85 4.04
CA ALA A 57 -10.32 2.82 3.34
C ALA A 57 -8.90 2.30 3.18
N ALA A 58 -8.41 1.56 4.17
CA ALA A 58 -7.09 0.97 4.06
C ALA A 58 -7.04 -0.09 2.97
N TRP A 59 -8.09 -0.89 2.84
CA TRP A 59 -8.13 -1.88 1.77
C TRP A 59 -8.16 -1.20 0.41
N ARG A 60 -8.96 -0.15 0.28
CA ARG A 60 -9.02 0.58 -0.98
C ARG A 60 -7.65 1.14 -1.33
N GLN A 61 -6.96 1.70 -0.36
CA GLN A 61 -5.65 2.25 -0.61
C GLN A 61 -4.68 1.15 -1.02
N ALA A 62 -4.80 -0.03 -0.43
CA ALA A 62 -3.94 -1.14 -0.79
C ALA A 62 -4.12 -1.53 -2.25
N THR A 63 -5.35 -1.55 -2.73
CA THR A 63 -5.58 -1.92 -4.12
C THR A 63 -5.03 -0.87 -5.06
N ILE A 64 -5.10 0.39 -4.67
CA ILE A 64 -4.54 1.45 -5.50
C ILE A 64 -3.02 1.30 -5.56
N ILE A 65 -2.39 1.07 -4.43
CA ILE A 65 -0.96 0.88 -4.38
C ILE A 65 -0.54 -0.31 -5.24
N ALA A 66 -1.27 -1.41 -5.11
CA ALA A 66 -0.94 -2.61 -5.85
C ALA A 66 -1.03 -2.38 -7.36
N GLY A 67 -2.06 -1.68 -7.79
CA GLY A 67 -2.21 -1.40 -9.21
C GLY A 67 -1.08 -0.56 -9.75
N GLU A 68 -0.66 0.44 -9.00
CA GLU A 68 0.42 1.28 -9.45
C GLU A 68 1.76 0.55 -9.41
N LEU A 69 1.96 -0.30 -8.42
CA LEU A 69 3.18 -1.07 -8.38
C LEU A 69 3.30 -1.97 -9.59
N LEU A 70 2.22 -2.63 -9.96
CA LEU A 70 2.26 -3.49 -11.12
C LEU A 70 2.55 -2.69 -12.39
N ARG A 71 1.91 -1.55 -12.51
CA ARG A 71 2.14 -0.73 -13.70
C ARG A 71 3.59 -0.30 -13.77
N ASN A 72 4.16 0.09 -12.64
CA ASN A 72 5.52 0.59 -12.65
C ASN A 72 6.57 -0.49 -12.82
N MET A 73 6.19 -1.74 -12.65
CA MET A 73 7.15 -2.81 -12.87
C MET A 73 7.45 -3.03 -14.34
N ASP A 74 6.52 -2.65 -15.20
CA ASP A 74 6.78 -2.60 -16.64
C ASP A 74 7.35 -3.92 -17.14
N GLY A 75 6.69 -5.03 -16.85
CA GLY A 75 7.10 -6.32 -17.34
C GLY A 75 8.18 -6.99 -16.52
N LYS A 76 8.68 -6.35 -15.49
CA LYS A 76 9.72 -6.99 -14.69
C LYS A 76 9.17 -8.00 -13.72
N PHE A 77 7.86 -8.00 -13.53
CA PHE A 77 7.22 -9.00 -12.70
C PHE A 77 7.02 -10.23 -13.57
N GLN A 78 7.73 -11.30 -13.28
CA GLN A 78 7.79 -12.46 -14.15
C GLN A 78 6.84 -13.56 -13.68
N PRO A 79 6.40 -14.41 -14.61
CA PRO A 79 5.61 -15.56 -14.20
C PRO A 79 6.40 -16.40 -13.19
N GLY A 80 5.69 -16.95 -12.24
CA GLY A 80 6.33 -17.72 -11.19
C GLY A 80 6.75 -16.91 -10.00
N GLN A 81 6.72 -15.62 -10.11
CA GLN A 81 7.05 -14.77 -8.98
C GLN A 81 5.79 -14.40 -8.23
N GLU A 82 5.96 -14.06 -6.99
CA GLU A 82 4.84 -13.61 -6.19
C GLU A 82 5.30 -12.39 -5.40
N TRP A 83 4.47 -11.38 -5.33
CA TRP A 83 4.72 -10.34 -4.36
C TRP A 83 3.44 -10.11 -3.58
N ARG A 84 3.57 -9.54 -2.42
CA ARG A 84 2.39 -9.29 -1.63
C ARG A 84 2.50 -7.96 -0.92
N LEU A 85 1.35 -7.41 -0.64
CA LEU A 85 1.24 -6.16 0.06
C LEU A 85 0.47 -6.44 1.34
N GLU A 86 1.08 -6.15 2.46
CA GLU A 86 0.47 -6.38 3.75
C GLU A 86 0.03 -5.06 4.33
N VAL A 87 -1.19 -5.02 4.82
CA VAL A 87 -1.72 -3.83 5.48
C VAL A 87 -1.81 -4.13 6.95
N THR A 88 -1.22 -3.29 7.77
CA THR A 88 -1.29 -3.47 9.21
C THR A 88 -1.89 -2.24 9.86
N ASP A 89 -2.33 -2.40 11.09
CA ASP A 89 -2.81 -1.27 11.85
C ASP A 89 -1.62 -0.60 12.53
N GLU A 90 -1.91 0.37 13.39
CA GLU A 90 -0.83 1.14 13.99
C GLU A 90 -0.02 0.32 14.98
N ARG A 91 -0.54 -0.80 15.43
CA ARG A 91 0.20 -1.68 16.31
C ARG A 91 0.91 -2.78 15.53
N ARG A 92 0.91 -2.67 14.22
CA ARG A 92 1.56 -3.64 13.34
C ARG A 92 0.83 -4.97 13.30
N ASN A 93 -0.44 -5.00 13.67
CA ASN A 93 -1.23 -6.21 13.51
C ASN A 93 -1.68 -6.32 12.07
N PRO A 94 -1.48 -7.44 11.41
CA PRO A 94 -1.88 -7.57 10.01
C PRO A 94 -3.39 -7.57 9.89
N LEU A 95 -3.86 -6.81 8.93
CA LEU A 95 -5.28 -6.73 8.66
C LEU A 95 -5.62 -7.36 7.32
N TYR A 96 -4.81 -7.13 6.31
CA TYR A 96 -5.06 -7.68 4.98
C TYR A 96 -3.76 -8.07 4.32
N ILE A 97 -3.82 -9.05 3.46
CA ILE A 97 -2.71 -9.39 2.59
C ILE A 97 -3.24 -9.49 1.18
N LEU A 98 -2.65 -8.73 0.29
CA LEU A 98 -2.97 -8.80 -1.12
C LEU A 98 -1.81 -9.47 -1.82
N ARG A 99 -2.06 -10.60 -2.44
CA ARG A 99 -1.01 -11.36 -3.10
C ARG A 99 -1.18 -11.27 -4.60
N VAL A 100 -0.07 -11.10 -5.29
CA VAL A 100 -0.09 -11.05 -6.74
C VAL A 100 0.87 -12.12 -7.25
N TYR A 101 0.37 -12.98 -8.11
CA TYR A 101 1.15 -14.12 -8.59
C TYR A 101 0.83 -14.34 -10.05
N GLY A 102 1.85 -14.51 -10.86
CA GLY A 102 1.68 -14.78 -12.26
C GLY A 102 2.06 -16.23 -12.55
N GLU A 103 1.35 -16.85 -13.46
CA GLU A 103 1.60 -18.23 -13.78
C GLU A 103 1.61 -18.40 -15.28
N GLU A 104 2.59 -19.11 -15.80
CA GLU A 104 2.66 -19.39 -17.22
C GLU A 104 2.03 -20.74 -17.47
N ILE A 105 1.17 -20.84 -18.42
CA ILE A 105 0.43 -22.07 -18.70
C ILE A 105 1.08 -22.90 -19.74
#